data_356f993bc14dad005351564e875665e4
#
_entry.id   356f993bc14dad005351564e875665e4
#
_cell.length_a   1.000
_cell.length_b   1.000
_cell.length_c   1.000
_cell.angle_alpha   90.00
_cell.angle_beta   90.00
_cell.angle_gamma   90.00
#
_symmetry.space_group_name_H-M   'P 1'
#
loop_
_entity.id
_entity.type
_entity.pdbx_description
1 polymer ?
#
loop_
_entity_poly.entity_id
_entity_poly.type
_entity_poly.pdbx_seq_one_letter_code
_entity_poly.pdbx_strand_id
1 'polypeptide(L)'
;MELNDEITIPAKLELVYKSLNDLEVLKSCIPGCEELIEEDDGKLSAKVVLKVGPIKAKFKGKVSLDLSNGPTRYSLVGEGDGGVAGFAKGGADVELIEDGDETILKYVAKSEVK
;
A
#
# COMPACT_ATOMS: atom_id res chain seq x y z
N MET A 1 -9.96 -11.53 2.26
CA MET A 1 -8.83 -12.11 1.51
C MET A 1 -7.52 -11.73 2.19
N GLU A 2 -6.63 -12.66 2.32
CA GLU A 2 -5.32 -12.45 2.92
C GLU A 2 -4.23 -12.89 1.94
N LEU A 3 -3.20 -12.04 1.80
CA LEU A 3 -2.03 -12.33 0.98
C LEU A 3 -0.79 -12.16 1.84
N ASN A 4 0.13 -13.10 1.77
CA ASN A 4 1.44 -12.91 2.36
C ASN A 4 2.51 -13.41 1.37
N ASP A 5 3.63 -12.71 1.34
CA ASP A 5 4.71 -13.04 0.42
C ASP A 5 6.02 -12.44 0.92
N GLU A 6 7.10 -12.83 0.26
CA GLU A 6 8.44 -12.40 0.56
C GLU A 6 9.17 -12.12 -0.75
N ILE A 7 9.81 -10.97 -0.85
CA ILE A 7 10.50 -10.53 -2.06
C ILE A 7 11.91 -10.07 -1.67
N THR A 8 12.91 -10.48 -2.45
CA THR A 8 14.28 -9.97 -2.29
C THR A 8 14.47 -8.81 -3.24
N ILE A 9 14.83 -7.64 -2.71
CA ILE A 9 15.05 -6.42 -3.46
C ILE A 9 16.55 -6.14 -3.52
N PRO A 10 17.14 -5.95 -4.72
CA PRO A 10 18.58 -5.70 -4.86
C PRO A 10 18.94 -4.24 -4.55
N ALA A 11 18.62 -3.79 -3.34
CA ALA A 11 18.90 -2.45 -2.87
C ALA A 11 19.03 -2.44 -1.35
N LYS A 12 19.81 -1.51 -0.81
CA LYS A 12 19.98 -1.38 0.63
C LYS A 12 18.68 -0.97 1.32
N LEU A 13 18.52 -1.41 2.56
CA LEU A 13 17.32 -1.19 3.36
C LEU A 13 16.93 0.29 3.43
N GLU A 14 17.89 1.18 3.61
CA GLU A 14 17.64 2.62 3.68
C GLU A 14 17.00 3.16 2.41
N LEU A 15 17.49 2.71 1.25
CA LEU A 15 16.95 3.12 -0.05
C LEU A 15 15.55 2.54 -0.27
N VAL A 16 15.32 1.29 0.10
CA VAL A 16 14.02 0.64 -0.02
C VAL A 16 12.99 1.37 0.84
N TYR A 17 13.31 1.65 2.09
CA TYR A 17 12.43 2.37 3.01
C TYR A 17 12.07 3.76 2.47
N LYS A 18 13.08 4.50 2.00
CA LYS A 18 12.87 5.83 1.42
C LYS A 18 11.97 5.77 0.19
N SER A 19 12.17 4.78 -0.68
CA SER A 19 11.35 4.61 -1.89
C SER A 19 9.91 4.25 -1.56
N LEU A 20 9.68 3.43 -0.53
CA LEU A 20 8.34 3.05 -0.11
C LEU A 20 7.57 4.22 0.52
N ASN A 21 8.26 5.27 0.94
CA ASN A 21 7.63 6.49 1.46
C ASN A 21 7.51 7.59 0.41
N ASP A 22 7.94 7.31 -0.81
CA ASP A 22 7.80 8.23 -1.93
C ASP A 22 6.45 8.02 -2.60
N LEU A 23 5.65 9.07 -2.71
CA LEU A 23 4.29 9.01 -3.27
C LEU A 23 4.28 8.53 -4.72
N GLU A 24 5.25 8.95 -5.52
CA GLU A 24 5.35 8.53 -6.92
C GLU A 24 5.59 7.02 -7.02
N VAL A 25 6.48 6.49 -6.17
CA VAL A 25 6.77 5.07 -6.14
C VAL A 25 5.56 4.28 -5.64
N LEU A 26 4.91 4.75 -4.57
CA LEU A 26 3.70 4.11 -4.04
C LEU A 26 2.59 4.06 -5.08
N LYS A 27 2.37 5.16 -5.79
CA LYS A 27 1.36 5.23 -6.84
C LYS A 27 1.64 4.20 -7.93
N SER A 28 2.90 4.04 -8.33
CA SER A 28 3.27 3.09 -9.37
C SER A 28 3.16 1.63 -8.91
N CYS A 29 3.22 1.38 -7.61
CA CYS A 29 3.12 0.04 -7.04
C CYS A 29 1.67 -0.40 -6.79
N ILE A 30 0.72 0.52 -6.77
CA ILE A 30 -0.69 0.19 -6.55
C ILE A 30 -1.39 0.01 -7.89
N PRO A 31 -1.84 -1.20 -8.25
CA PRO A 31 -2.53 -1.42 -9.53
C PRO A 31 -3.79 -0.58 -9.63
N GLY A 32 -3.95 0.12 -10.75
CA GLY A 32 -5.12 0.93 -11.00
C GLY A 32 -5.16 2.27 -10.28
N CYS A 33 -4.11 2.63 -9.56
CA CYS A 33 -4.08 3.91 -8.87
C CYS A 33 -3.89 5.06 -9.84
N GLU A 34 -4.89 5.94 -9.93
CA GLU A 34 -4.84 7.12 -10.80
C GLU A 34 -4.27 8.34 -10.09
N GLU A 35 -4.49 8.42 -8.77
CA GLU A 35 -4.11 9.58 -7.99
C GLU A 35 -3.76 9.17 -6.57
N LEU A 36 -2.70 9.74 -6.03
CA LEU A 36 -2.29 9.53 -4.64
C LEU A 36 -1.78 10.88 -4.11
N ILE A 37 -2.47 11.42 -3.11
CA ILE A 37 -2.20 12.75 -2.57
C ILE A 37 -2.03 12.67 -1.07
N GLU A 38 -1.03 13.37 -0.54
CA GLU A 38 -0.85 13.51 0.90
C GLU A 38 -1.71 14.65 1.42
N GLU A 39 -2.55 14.34 2.41
CA GLU A 39 -3.44 15.30 3.05
C GLU A 39 -2.76 15.96 4.26
N ASP A 40 -3.33 17.07 4.75
CA ASP A 40 -2.78 17.84 5.87
C ASP A 40 -2.72 17.04 7.18
N ASP A 41 -3.56 16.03 7.33
CA ASP A 41 -3.60 15.18 8.53
C ASP A 41 -2.58 14.03 8.50
N GLY A 42 -1.71 14.00 7.49
CA GLY A 42 -0.70 12.95 7.32
C GLY A 42 -1.22 11.67 6.66
N LYS A 43 -2.50 11.65 6.30
CA LYS A 43 -3.09 10.52 5.58
C LYS A 43 -2.97 10.73 4.09
N LEU A 44 -3.05 9.64 3.35
CA LEU A 44 -3.02 9.68 1.89
C LEU A 44 -4.42 9.47 1.34
N SER A 45 -4.79 10.29 0.37
CA SER A 45 -6.02 10.10 -0.41
C SER A 45 -5.68 9.43 -1.72
N ALA A 46 -6.41 8.37 -2.07
CA ALA A 46 -6.15 7.59 -3.27
C ALA A 46 -7.40 7.46 -4.12
N LYS A 47 -7.21 7.49 -5.44
CA LYS A 47 -8.24 7.12 -6.41
C LYS A 47 -7.74 5.90 -7.16
N VAL A 48 -8.49 4.81 -7.07
CA VAL A 48 -8.11 3.54 -7.66
C VAL A 48 -9.25 3.05 -8.56
N VAL A 49 -8.90 2.62 -9.76
CA VAL A 49 -9.86 2.03 -10.70
C VAL A 49 -9.57 0.54 -10.78
N LEU A 50 -10.56 -0.26 -10.41
CA LEU A 50 -10.48 -1.72 -10.46
C LEU A 50 -11.50 -2.26 -11.44
N LYS A 51 -11.13 -3.31 -12.16
CA LYS A 51 -12.08 -4.04 -13.00
C LYS A 51 -12.69 -5.16 -12.17
N VAL A 52 -14.00 -5.12 -12.03
CA VAL A 52 -14.77 -6.17 -11.36
C VAL A 52 -15.67 -6.80 -12.42
N GLY A 53 -15.22 -7.91 -13.02
CA GLY A 53 -15.91 -8.48 -14.18
C GLY A 53 -15.87 -7.52 -15.38
N PRO A 54 -17.01 -7.26 -16.03
CA PRO A 54 -17.06 -6.31 -17.15
C PRO A 54 -17.15 -4.85 -16.72
N ILE A 55 -17.20 -4.58 -15.42
CA ILE A 55 -17.41 -3.25 -14.86
C ILE A 55 -16.11 -2.67 -14.34
N LYS A 56 -15.87 -1.39 -14.62
CA LYS A 56 -14.79 -0.63 -14.00
C LYS A 56 -15.35 0.10 -12.79
N ALA A 57 -14.83 -0.20 -11.61
CA ALA A 57 -15.24 0.46 -10.37
C ALA A 57 -14.19 1.47 -9.95
N LYS A 58 -14.62 2.68 -9.63
CA LYS A 58 -13.73 3.72 -9.10
C LYS A 58 -13.90 3.78 -7.59
N PHE A 59 -12.78 3.57 -6.89
CA PHE A 59 -12.74 3.66 -5.44
C PHE A 59 -12.00 4.93 -5.03
N LYS A 60 -12.60 5.67 -4.10
CA LYS A 60 -11.95 6.80 -3.44
C LYS A 60 -11.72 6.40 -2.00
N GLY A 61 -10.50 6.51 -1.55
CA GLY A 61 -10.19 6.07 -0.21
C GLY A 61 -9.10 6.86 0.46
N LYS A 62 -8.92 6.57 1.73
CA LYS A 62 -7.84 7.12 2.53
C LYS A 62 -6.96 6.01 3.05
N VAL A 63 -5.67 6.25 3.06
CA VAL A 63 -4.66 5.31 3.56
C VAL A 63 -3.90 5.99 4.70
N SER A 64 -3.80 5.29 5.82
CA SER A 64 -3.00 5.74 6.96
C SER A 64 -1.75 4.88 7.04
N LEU A 65 -0.58 5.52 7.21
CA LEU A 65 0.70 4.84 7.38
C LEU A 65 1.14 4.97 8.83
N ASP A 66 1.50 3.85 9.44
CA ASP A 66 2.10 3.83 10.77
C ASP A 66 3.60 3.52 10.61
N LEU A 67 4.42 4.53 10.77
CA LEU A 67 5.87 4.46 10.60
C LEU A 67 6.60 4.44 11.94
N SER A 68 5.89 4.28 13.05
CA SER A 68 6.47 4.35 14.39
C SER A 68 7.52 3.28 14.67
N ASN A 69 7.48 2.17 13.96
CA ASN A 69 8.44 1.07 14.09
C ASN A 69 9.47 1.02 12.96
N GLY A 70 9.47 2.02 12.06
CA GLY A 70 10.41 2.06 10.95
C GLY A 70 11.85 2.28 11.41
N PRO A 71 12.83 2.03 10.52
CA PRO A 71 12.69 1.68 9.10
C PRO A 71 12.51 0.18 8.81
N THR A 72 12.50 -0.68 9.83
CA THR A 72 12.43 -2.14 9.63
C THR A 72 11.01 -2.68 9.58
N ARG A 73 10.04 -1.95 10.08
CA ARG A 73 8.66 -2.40 10.12
C ARG A 73 7.70 -1.22 10.03
N TYR A 74 6.66 -1.37 9.23
CA TYR A 74 5.59 -0.38 9.15
C TYR A 74 4.28 -1.04 8.77
N SER A 75 3.19 -0.34 9.04
CA SER A 75 1.84 -0.81 8.74
C SER A 75 1.09 0.24 7.94
N LEU A 76 0.19 -0.20 7.08
CA LEU A 76 -0.73 0.70 6.40
C LEU A 76 -2.15 0.15 6.51
N VAL A 77 -3.10 1.07 6.62
CA VAL A 77 -4.53 0.74 6.67
C VAL A 77 -5.24 1.66 5.71
N GLY A 78 -6.05 1.08 4.85
CA GLY A 78 -6.80 1.83 3.86
C GLY A 78 -8.26 1.43 3.85
N GLU A 79 -9.11 2.38 3.49
CA GLU A 79 -10.52 2.11 3.25
C GLU A 79 -10.99 2.96 2.08
N GLY A 80 -11.87 2.43 1.28
CA GLY A 80 -12.34 3.08 0.07
C GLY A 80 -13.80 2.82 -0.18
N ASP A 81 -14.46 3.82 -0.79
CA ASP A 81 -15.84 3.75 -1.20
C ASP A 81 -15.90 3.72 -2.73
N GLY A 82 -16.51 2.68 -3.26
CA GLY A 82 -16.70 2.49 -4.70
C GLY A 82 -18.13 2.76 -5.16
N GLY A 83 -18.94 3.41 -4.35
CA GLY A 83 -20.35 3.66 -4.67
C GLY A 83 -21.14 2.36 -4.82
N VAL A 84 -21.66 2.11 -6.03
CA VAL A 84 -22.43 0.89 -6.30
C VAL A 84 -21.57 -0.38 -6.23
N ALA A 85 -20.26 -0.27 -6.36
CA ALA A 85 -19.35 -1.40 -6.25
C ALA A 85 -19.09 -1.81 -4.79
N GLY A 86 -19.54 -1.00 -3.83
CA GLY A 86 -19.43 -1.30 -2.40
C GLY A 86 -18.29 -0.58 -1.71
N PHE A 87 -17.98 -1.05 -0.51
CA PHE A 87 -16.97 -0.49 0.37
C PHE A 87 -15.83 -1.49 0.49
N ALA A 88 -14.60 -1.01 0.38
CA ALA A 88 -13.42 -1.84 0.53
C ALA A 88 -12.60 -1.35 1.72
N LYS A 89 -12.10 -2.28 2.52
CA LYS A 89 -11.23 -2.00 3.65
C LYS A 89 -10.08 -2.98 3.63
N GLY A 90 -8.88 -2.49 3.90
CA GLY A 90 -7.72 -3.36 3.93
C GLY A 90 -6.58 -2.79 4.71
N GLY A 91 -5.59 -3.62 4.95
CA GLY A 91 -4.38 -3.22 5.63
C GLY A 91 -3.24 -4.15 5.29
N ALA A 92 -2.03 -3.70 5.57
CA ALA A 92 -0.85 -4.51 5.36
C ALA A 92 0.19 -4.21 6.44
N ASP A 93 0.85 -5.26 6.88
CA ASP A 93 2.03 -5.17 7.74
C ASP A 93 3.25 -5.52 6.91
N VAL A 94 4.24 -4.65 6.91
CA VAL A 94 5.45 -4.82 6.11
C VAL A 94 6.66 -4.86 7.02
N GLU A 95 7.54 -5.84 6.79
CA GLU A 95 8.80 -5.98 7.49
C GLU A 95 9.94 -5.98 6.48
N LEU A 96 10.97 -5.17 6.75
CA LEU A 96 12.16 -5.08 5.92
C LEU A 96 13.34 -5.69 6.69
N ILE A 97 14.00 -6.66 6.08
CA ILE A 97 15.14 -7.35 6.68
C ILE A 97 16.38 -7.01 5.86
N GLU A 98 17.38 -6.45 6.53
CA GLU A 98 18.67 -6.14 5.90
C GLU A 98 19.45 -7.43 5.64
N ASP A 99 19.91 -7.60 4.40
CA ASP A 99 20.72 -8.75 3.99
C ASP A 99 21.88 -8.24 3.12
N GLY A 100 22.93 -7.73 3.76
CA GLY A 100 24.05 -7.11 3.06
C GLY A 100 23.62 -5.89 2.27
N ASP A 101 23.82 -5.93 0.95
CA ASP A 101 23.40 -4.86 0.04
C ASP A 101 21.98 -5.08 -0.52
N GLU A 102 21.31 -6.10 -0.04
CA GLU A 102 19.95 -6.43 -0.47
C GLU A 102 18.98 -6.26 0.70
N THR A 103 17.70 -6.23 0.40
CA THR A 103 16.64 -6.15 1.40
C THR A 103 15.59 -7.20 1.13
N ILE A 104 15.18 -7.93 2.16
CA ILE A 104 14.08 -8.86 2.07
C ILE A 104 12.84 -8.14 2.58
N LEU A 105 11.82 -8.05 1.73
CA LEU A 105 10.54 -7.44 2.08
C LEU A 105 9.53 -8.56 2.31
N LYS A 106 9.01 -8.63 3.53
CA LYS A 106 7.92 -9.54 3.90
C LYS A 106 6.68 -8.74 4.15
N TYR A 107 5.54 -9.18 3.61
CA TYR A 107 4.30 -8.48 3.87
C TYR A 107 3.14 -9.45 4.11
N VAL A 108 2.20 -8.99 4.91
CA VAL A 108 0.91 -9.65 5.11
C VAL A 108 -0.16 -8.61 4.84
N ALA A 109 -0.97 -8.84 3.83
CA ALA A 109 -2.03 -7.93 3.44
C ALA A 109 -3.39 -8.60 3.61
N LYS A 110 -4.35 -7.85 4.15
CA LYS A 110 -5.72 -8.33 4.35
C LYS A 110 -6.68 -7.34 3.71
N SER A 111 -7.69 -7.85 3.02
CA SER A 111 -8.69 -6.99 2.39
C SER A 111 -10.09 -7.59 2.55
N GLU A 112 -11.07 -6.69 2.68
CA GLU A 112 -12.49 -7.02 2.71
C GLU A 112 -13.23 -6.08 1.78
N VAL A 113 -14.21 -6.62 1.06
CA VAL A 113 -15.12 -5.84 0.22
C VAL A 113 -16.54 -6.12 0.69
N LYS A 114 -17.28 -5.06 0.96
CA LYS A 114 -18.65 -5.15 1.46
C LYS A 114 -19.62 -4.42 0.53
#